data_1192f03226669318453e0b90332249b1
#
_entry.id   1192f03226669318453e0b90332249b1
#
_cell.length_a   1.000
_cell.length_b   1.000
_cell.length_c   1.000
_cell.angle_alpha   90.00
_cell.angle_beta   90.00
_cell.angle_gamma   90.00
#
_symmetry.space_group_name_H-M   'P 1'
#
loop_
_entity.id
_entity.type
_entity.pdbx_description
1 polymer ?
#
loop_
_entity_poly.entity_id
_entity_poly.type
_entity_poly.pdbx_seq_one_letter_code
_entity_poly.pdbx_strand_id
1 'polypeptide(L)'
;MVVYGMQLPVQSQSVIYAEPWEAGAGPADLLAVARAAEEHGFDYLAGCEHVAIPRRLAEAMSTVWYDPVATLSYVAAATERVRLLSHVAVVALRHPLATAKAYATLDHLSGGRLVLGVGAGHVQEEFEALGVDFARRGAVLDETMDALRAALGPEEYPEHLGERFAFKDLGQRPRPAQERVPLWVGGSSPAAVRRAAVKGDGWLPQGDPRDRLAEQIRTLLRLRAEAGIAEPITVGAIAEPLYVGTPDWPVGRRTLTGAPEEIAASLRAYGEMGVHQIQVRFRSRSRAELIDQMAAFGTEVAPHL
;
A
#
# COMPACT_ATOMS: atom_id res chain seq x y z
N MET A 1 -9.60 15.67 8.32
CA MET A 1 -9.47 14.44 9.16
C MET A 1 -8.51 13.52 8.44
N VAL A 2 -7.47 13.05 9.12
CA VAL A 2 -6.51 12.08 8.57
C VAL A 2 -7.05 10.68 8.84
N VAL A 3 -7.14 9.83 7.82
CA VAL A 3 -7.50 8.42 8.01
C VAL A 3 -6.24 7.58 8.26
N TYR A 4 -6.42 6.41 8.86
CA TYR A 4 -5.32 5.51 9.19
C TYR A 4 -5.58 4.10 8.71
N GLY A 5 -4.50 3.44 8.35
CA GLY A 5 -4.51 2.04 7.96
C GLY A 5 -3.20 1.38 8.35
N MET A 6 -3.04 0.13 8.04
CA MET A 6 -1.82 -0.61 8.39
C MET A 6 -1.43 -1.63 7.32
N GLN A 7 -0.15 -1.97 7.28
CA GLN A 7 0.30 -3.14 6.55
C GLN A 7 -0.12 -4.40 7.31
N LEU A 8 -0.63 -5.38 6.58
CA LEU A 8 -0.94 -6.70 7.14
C LEU A 8 0.32 -7.35 7.70
N PRO A 9 0.30 -7.84 8.95
CA PRO A 9 1.35 -8.69 9.47
C PRO A 9 1.32 -10.05 8.77
N VAL A 10 2.31 -10.90 9.02
CA VAL A 10 2.40 -12.29 8.55
C VAL A 10 2.66 -12.44 7.05
N GLN A 11 2.05 -11.58 6.22
CA GLN A 11 2.15 -11.66 4.76
C GLN A 11 3.56 -11.39 4.21
N SER A 12 4.41 -10.73 5.00
CA SER A 12 5.84 -10.58 4.74
C SER A 12 6.62 -10.63 6.03
N GLN A 13 7.79 -11.27 6.01
CA GLN A 13 8.66 -11.38 7.19
C GLN A 13 9.96 -10.59 7.01
N SER A 14 9.87 -9.45 6.34
CA SER A 14 10.99 -8.51 6.26
C SER A 14 11.41 -8.04 7.65
N VAL A 15 12.69 -8.16 7.98
CA VAL A 15 13.26 -7.77 9.27
C VAL A 15 12.97 -6.30 9.64
N ILE A 16 12.72 -5.46 8.63
CA ILE A 16 12.41 -4.04 8.85
C ILE A 16 10.98 -3.86 9.40
N TYR A 17 10.06 -4.74 9.01
CA TYR A 17 8.62 -4.54 9.28
C TYR A 17 8.01 -5.59 10.21
N ALA A 18 8.46 -6.84 10.14
CA ALA A 18 7.88 -7.92 10.92
C ALA A 18 8.31 -7.87 12.40
N GLU A 19 7.40 -8.17 13.28
CA GLU A 19 7.71 -8.43 14.70
C GLU A 19 8.12 -9.90 14.89
N PRO A 20 8.96 -10.23 15.89
CA PRO A 20 9.49 -11.58 16.06
C PRO A 20 8.43 -12.70 16.15
N TRP A 21 7.25 -12.40 16.69
CA TRP A 21 6.16 -13.38 16.84
C TRP A 21 5.57 -13.81 15.48
N GLU A 22 5.70 -12.98 14.44
CA GLU A 22 5.14 -13.24 13.10
C GLU A 22 5.82 -14.46 12.43
N ALA A 23 7.04 -14.80 12.84
CA ALA A 23 7.75 -15.97 12.33
C ALA A 23 7.02 -17.30 12.60
N GLY A 24 6.22 -17.37 13.66
CA GLY A 24 5.39 -18.53 14.01
C GLY A 24 3.91 -18.38 13.66
N ALA A 25 3.53 -17.26 13.06
CA ALA A 25 2.15 -16.94 12.73
C ALA A 25 1.74 -17.48 11.35
N GLY A 26 0.43 -17.62 11.16
CA GLY A 26 -0.13 -18.18 9.94
C GLY A 26 -1.40 -17.47 9.45
N PRO A 27 -2.11 -18.07 8.48
CA PRO A 27 -3.29 -17.45 7.87
C PRO A 27 -4.42 -17.11 8.87
N ALA A 28 -4.57 -17.89 9.94
CA ALA A 28 -5.56 -17.60 10.98
C ALA A 28 -5.23 -16.33 11.78
N ASP A 29 -3.93 -16.07 12.01
CA ASP A 29 -3.47 -14.85 12.68
C ASP A 29 -3.68 -13.63 11.79
N LEU A 30 -3.38 -13.75 10.50
CA LEU A 30 -3.64 -12.72 9.50
C LEU A 30 -5.12 -12.30 9.49
N LEU A 31 -6.05 -13.26 9.47
CA LEU A 31 -7.49 -12.95 9.50
C LEU A 31 -7.95 -12.36 10.83
N ALA A 32 -7.39 -12.82 11.96
CA ALA A 32 -7.73 -12.23 13.25
C ALA A 32 -7.36 -10.74 13.31
N VAL A 33 -6.17 -10.39 12.81
CA VAL A 33 -5.73 -8.99 12.72
C VAL A 33 -6.57 -8.20 11.73
N ALA A 34 -6.93 -8.79 10.57
CA ALA A 34 -7.77 -8.11 9.58
C ALA A 34 -9.15 -7.75 10.14
N ARG A 35 -9.78 -8.65 10.89
CA ARG A 35 -11.07 -8.38 11.56
C ARG A 35 -10.94 -7.32 12.65
N ALA A 36 -9.90 -7.40 13.46
CA ALA A 36 -9.63 -6.40 14.49
C ALA A 36 -9.41 -5.01 13.88
N ALA A 37 -8.70 -4.90 12.76
CA ALA A 37 -8.55 -3.64 12.04
C ALA A 37 -9.89 -3.03 11.63
N GLU A 38 -10.77 -3.84 11.08
CA GLU A 38 -12.13 -3.39 10.70
C GLU A 38 -12.97 -3.00 11.92
N GLU A 39 -12.88 -3.74 13.03
CA GLU A 39 -13.57 -3.47 14.29
C GLU A 39 -13.11 -2.15 14.91
N HIS A 40 -11.81 -1.86 14.84
CA HIS A 40 -11.21 -0.68 15.45
C HIS A 40 -11.04 0.51 14.48
N GLY A 41 -11.78 0.51 13.36
CA GLY A 41 -11.95 1.68 12.50
C GLY A 41 -10.78 1.99 11.57
N PHE A 42 -9.94 1.01 11.25
CA PHE A 42 -8.90 1.18 10.24
C PHE A 42 -9.53 1.32 8.85
N ASP A 43 -9.11 2.34 8.11
CA ASP A 43 -9.63 2.63 6.77
C ASP A 43 -9.16 1.61 5.73
N TYR A 44 -7.91 1.13 5.85
CA TYR A 44 -7.36 0.16 4.90
C TYR A 44 -6.39 -0.83 5.54
N LEU A 45 -6.26 -1.98 4.87
CA LEU A 45 -5.23 -2.97 5.09
C LEU A 45 -4.37 -3.11 3.83
N ALA A 46 -3.05 -3.08 4.02
CA ALA A 46 -2.11 -3.09 2.91
C ALA A 46 -1.35 -4.42 2.80
N GLY A 47 -1.22 -4.92 1.57
CA GLY A 47 -0.35 -6.04 1.21
C GLY A 47 0.78 -5.60 0.29
N CYS A 48 2.01 -6.06 0.53
CA CYS A 48 3.16 -5.77 -0.31
C CYS A 48 3.55 -6.96 -1.18
N GLU A 49 4.44 -6.75 -2.15
CA GLU A 49 4.82 -7.76 -3.14
C GLU A 49 6.32 -7.93 -3.26
N HIS A 50 6.74 -9.21 -3.20
CA HIS A 50 7.93 -9.73 -3.84
C HIS A 50 7.62 -11.12 -4.40
N VAL A 51 8.06 -11.41 -5.61
CA VAL A 51 7.86 -12.71 -6.26
C VAL A 51 8.91 -13.71 -5.78
N ALA A 52 10.16 -13.25 -5.68
CA ALA A 52 11.27 -14.07 -5.22
C ALA A 52 12.40 -13.19 -4.66
N ILE A 53 13.01 -13.62 -3.56
CA ILE A 53 14.10 -12.89 -2.92
C ILE A 53 15.43 -13.58 -3.23
N PRO A 54 16.42 -12.89 -3.81
CA PRO A 54 17.72 -13.46 -4.06
C PRO A 54 18.43 -13.79 -2.73
N ARG A 55 19.24 -14.86 -2.73
CA ARG A 55 19.90 -15.36 -1.52
C ARG A 55 20.66 -14.27 -0.74
N ARG A 56 21.30 -13.33 -1.45
CA ARG A 56 22.04 -12.22 -0.83
C ARG A 56 21.19 -11.26 0.00
N LEU A 57 19.88 -11.20 -0.27
CA LEU A 57 18.92 -10.34 0.45
C LEU A 57 18.05 -11.11 1.45
N ALA A 58 18.14 -12.45 1.48
CA ALA A 58 17.26 -13.29 2.28
C ALA A 58 17.34 -13.02 3.79
N GLU A 59 18.53 -12.64 4.30
CA GLU A 59 18.73 -12.30 5.71
C GLU A 59 17.97 -11.00 6.10
N ALA A 60 17.99 -9.99 5.22
CA ALA A 60 17.36 -8.68 5.50
C ALA A 60 15.88 -8.64 5.12
N MET A 61 15.53 -9.29 4.00
CA MET A 61 14.18 -9.20 3.44
C MET A 61 13.30 -10.41 3.77
N SER A 62 13.88 -11.54 4.23
CA SER A 62 13.21 -12.84 4.28
C SER A 62 12.79 -13.35 2.88
N THR A 63 12.48 -14.63 2.77
CA THR A 63 11.88 -15.23 1.57
C THR A 63 10.37 -15.45 1.72
N VAL A 64 9.79 -15.06 2.85
CA VAL A 64 8.35 -15.17 3.11
C VAL A 64 7.66 -13.89 2.65
N TRP A 65 7.00 -14.00 1.49
CA TRP A 65 6.16 -12.95 0.89
C TRP A 65 4.95 -13.62 0.26
N TYR A 66 3.77 -13.23 0.70
CA TYR A 66 2.53 -13.73 0.12
C TYR A 66 2.19 -12.91 -1.13
N ASP A 67 1.56 -13.53 -2.12
CA ASP A 67 1.03 -12.80 -3.27
C ASP A 67 -0.06 -11.81 -2.83
N PRO A 68 0.01 -10.52 -3.21
CA PRO A 68 -0.90 -9.51 -2.73
C PRO A 68 -2.35 -9.73 -3.18
N VAL A 69 -2.59 -10.24 -4.40
CA VAL A 69 -3.96 -10.51 -4.86
C VAL A 69 -4.58 -11.64 -4.07
N ALA A 70 -3.85 -12.75 -3.90
CA ALA A 70 -4.31 -13.90 -3.12
C ALA A 70 -4.57 -13.50 -1.66
N THR A 71 -3.65 -12.75 -1.03
CA THR A 71 -3.76 -12.30 0.35
C THR A 71 -4.94 -11.34 0.56
N LEU A 72 -5.04 -10.32 -0.28
CA LEU A 72 -6.11 -9.33 -0.18
C LEU A 72 -7.49 -9.95 -0.50
N SER A 73 -7.55 -10.94 -1.40
CA SER A 73 -8.81 -11.69 -1.65
C SER A 73 -9.21 -12.54 -0.46
N TYR A 74 -8.23 -13.16 0.22
CA TYR A 74 -8.48 -13.92 1.45
C TYR A 74 -8.98 -13.03 2.59
N VAL A 75 -8.41 -11.83 2.74
CA VAL A 75 -8.87 -10.81 3.69
C VAL A 75 -10.24 -10.28 3.30
N ALA A 76 -10.48 -10.03 2.02
CA ALA A 76 -11.77 -9.56 1.50
C ALA A 76 -12.95 -10.46 1.90
N ALA A 77 -12.73 -11.78 1.88
CA ALA A 77 -13.74 -12.76 2.26
C ALA A 77 -14.07 -12.79 3.77
N ALA A 78 -13.24 -12.16 4.60
CA ALA A 78 -13.36 -12.14 6.06
C ALA A 78 -13.69 -10.76 6.66
N THR A 79 -13.83 -9.74 5.80
CA THR A 79 -14.08 -8.33 6.16
C THR A 79 -15.15 -7.74 5.23
N GLU A 80 -15.79 -6.64 5.64
CA GLU A 80 -16.92 -6.05 4.90
C GLU A 80 -16.67 -4.60 4.47
N ARG A 81 -15.89 -3.83 5.22
CA ARG A 81 -15.75 -2.37 5.07
C ARG A 81 -14.33 -1.90 4.78
N VAL A 82 -13.35 -2.48 5.45
CA VAL A 82 -11.95 -2.05 5.33
C VAL A 82 -11.46 -2.16 3.90
N ARG A 83 -10.81 -1.09 3.39
CA ARG A 83 -10.25 -1.07 2.04
C ARG A 83 -9.02 -1.97 1.93
N LEU A 84 -8.74 -2.42 0.72
CA LEU A 84 -7.71 -3.39 0.39
C LEU A 84 -6.67 -2.72 -0.51
N LEU A 85 -5.53 -2.36 0.06
CA LEU A 85 -4.47 -1.63 -0.62
C LEU A 85 -3.31 -2.55 -1.00
N SER A 86 -2.91 -2.61 -2.26
CA SER A 86 -1.56 -3.11 -2.57
C SER A 86 -0.52 -2.01 -2.28
N HIS A 87 0.46 -2.29 -1.41
CA HIS A 87 1.49 -1.30 -1.06
C HIS A 87 2.91 -1.86 -1.16
N VAL A 88 3.44 -2.10 -2.35
CA VAL A 88 2.80 -1.85 -3.64
C VAL A 88 2.85 -3.11 -4.49
N ALA A 89 1.97 -3.22 -5.50
CA ALA A 89 2.12 -4.20 -6.55
C ALA A 89 3.21 -3.77 -7.54
N VAL A 90 4.14 -4.67 -7.88
CA VAL A 90 5.19 -4.42 -8.86
C VAL A 90 4.65 -4.79 -10.26
N VAL A 91 3.73 -3.97 -10.75
CA VAL A 91 2.94 -4.28 -11.96
C VAL A 91 3.79 -4.36 -13.24
N ALA A 92 5.02 -3.84 -13.23
CA ALA A 92 5.97 -3.99 -14.33
C ALA A 92 6.43 -5.45 -14.55
N LEU A 93 6.23 -6.34 -13.57
CA LEU A 93 6.57 -7.78 -13.67
C LEU A 93 5.55 -8.60 -14.42
N ARG A 94 4.37 -8.04 -14.75
CA ARG A 94 3.25 -8.79 -15.34
C ARG A 94 2.65 -8.05 -16.53
N HIS A 95 2.00 -8.82 -17.42
CA HIS A 95 1.20 -8.22 -18.49
C HIS A 95 0.00 -7.45 -17.94
N PRO A 96 -0.27 -6.20 -18.37
CA PRO A 96 -1.33 -5.37 -17.80
C PRO A 96 -2.74 -5.98 -17.88
N LEU A 97 -3.08 -6.74 -18.93
CA LEU A 97 -4.37 -7.44 -19.01
C LEU A 97 -4.52 -8.51 -17.93
N ALA A 98 -3.46 -9.28 -17.63
CA ALA A 98 -3.49 -10.27 -16.55
C ALA A 98 -3.61 -9.59 -15.19
N THR A 99 -2.89 -8.50 -14.97
CA THR A 99 -2.96 -7.68 -13.76
C THR A 99 -4.36 -7.07 -13.60
N ALA A 100 -4.91 -6.46 -14.66
CA ALA A 100 -6.26 -5.89 -14.64
C ALA A 100 -7.31 -6.96 -14.33
N LYS A 101 -7.20 -8.17 -14.93
CA LYS A 101 -8.12 -9.28 -14.64
C LYS A 101 -8.11 -9.68 -13.17
N ALA A 102 -6.93 -9.82 -12.57
CA ALA A 102 -6.79 -10.22 -11.18
C ALA A 102 -7.37 -9.18 -10.22
N TYR A 103 -6.97 -7.91 -10.39
CA TYR A 103 -7.42 -6.82 -9.52
C TYR A 103 -8.89 -6.41 -9.75
N ALA A 104 -9.41 -6.48 -10.99
CA ALA A 104 -10.83 -6.31 -11.24
C ALA A 104 -11.67 -7.38 -10.54
N THR A 105 -11.17 -8.63 -10.51
CA THR A 105 -11.82 -9.72 -9.80
C THR A 105 -11.82 -9.48 -8.29
N LEU A 106 -10.69 -9.07 -7.72
CA LEU A 106 -10.60 -8.69 -6.29
C LEU A 106 -11.56 -7.54 -5.96
N ASP A 107 -11.59 -6.50 -6.79
CA ASP A 107 -12.48 -5.37 -6.58
C ASP A 107 -13.96 -5.78 -6.61
N HIS A 108 -14.33 -6.60 -7.59
CA HIS A 108 -15.68 -7.13 -7.72
C HIS A 108 -16.09 -7.99 -6.52
N LEU A 109 -15.22 -8.93 -6.09
CA LEU A 109 -15.47 -9.81 -4.94
C LEU A 109 -15.51 -9.06 -3.62
N SER A 110 -14.79 -7.97 -3.50
CA SER A 110 -14.75 -7.13 -2.29
C SER A 110 -15.85 -6.06 -2.27
N GLY A 111 -16.67 -5.93 -3.32
CA GLY A 111 -17.70 -4.90 -3.40
C GLY A 111 -17.13 -3.48 -3.56
N GLY A 112 -16.01 -3.33 -4.27
CA GLY A 112 -15.43 -2.02 -4.58
C GLY A 112 -14.50 -1.46 -3.51
N ARG A 113 -13.80 -2.32 -2.77
CA ARG A 113 -12.88 -1.89 -1.69
C ARG A 113 -11.40 -1.80 -2.09
N LEU A 114 -11.08 -2.09 -3.34
CA LEU A 114 -9.70 -2.07 -3.83
C LEU A 114 -9.14 -0.66 -3.94
N VAL A 115 -7.89 -0.51 -3.52
CA VAL A 115 -6.99 0.58 -3.90
C VAL A 115 -5.75 -0.05 -4.51
N LEU A 116 -5.50 0.17 -5.79
CA LEU A 116 -4.36 -0.42 -6.48
C LEU A 116 -3.13 0.49 -6.36
N GLY A 117 -2.32 0.21 -5.36
CA GLY A 117 -1.02 0.86 -5.20
C GLY A 117 0.04 0.14 -6.04
N VAL A 118 0.76 0.89 -6.89
CA VAL A 118 1.73 0.37 -7.86
C VAL A 118 3.12 0.95 -7.63
N GLY A 119 4.14 0.17 -7.91
CA GLY A 119 5.53 0.58 -7.80
C GLY A 119 6.43 0.00 -8.89
N ALA A 120 7.59 0.64 -9.07
CA ALA A 120 8.55 0.22 -10.10
C ALA A 120 9.35 -1.04 -9.74
N GLY A 121 9.35 -1.45 -8.46
CA GLY A 121 10.22 -2.51 -7.97
C GLY A 121 11.68 -2.07 -7.82
N HIS A 122 12.46 -2.84 -7.05
CA HIS A 122 13.85 -2.48 -6.74
C HIS A 122 14.82 -3.68 -6.67
N VAL A 123 14.33 -4.91 -6.75
CA VAL A 123 15.16 -6.12 -6.74
C VAL A 123 15.41 -6.56 -8.16
N GLN A 124 16.61 -6.28 -8.68
CA GLN A 124 16.97 -6.51 -10.09
C GLN A 124 16.81 -7.99 -10.49
N GLU A 125 17.21 -8.91 -9.63
CA GLU A 125 17.18 -10.35 -9.90
C GLU A 125 15.75 -10.90 -10.09
N GLU A 126 14.73 -10.27 -9.46
CA GLU A 126 13.34 -10.64 -9.74
C GLU A 126 12.95 -10.31 -11.18
N PHE A 127 13.37 -9.14 -11.67
CA PHE A 127 13.12 -8.72 -13.05
C PHE A 127 13.82 -9.64 -14.04
N GLU A 128 15.10 -9.94 -13.80
CA GLU A 128 15.89 -10.86 -14.65
C GLU A 128 15.28 -12.24 -14.69
N ALA A 129 14.87 -12.80 -13.54
CA ALA A 129 14.25 -14.13 -13.46
C ALA A 129 12.90 -14.20 -14.20
N LEU A 130 12.18 -13.07 -14.27
CA LEU A 130 10.90 -12.96 -14.97
C LEU A 130 11.03 -12.46 -16.43
N GLY A 131 12.26 -12.28 -16.92
CA GLY A 131 12.52 -11.83 -18.29
C GLY A 131 12.16 -10.37 -18.55
N VAL A 132 12.14 -9.53 -17.51
CA VAL A 132 11.82 -8.11 -17.60
C VAL A 132 13.10 -7.28 -17.46
N ASP A 133 13.31 -6.34 -18.37
CA ASP A 133 14.45 -5.42 -18.31
C ASP A 133 14.33 -4.46 -17.12
N PHE A 134 15.19 -4.67 -16.10
CA PHE A 134 15.22 -3.85 -14.90
C PHE A 134 15.53 -2.37 -15.19
N ALA A 135 16.37 -2.07 -16.17
CA ALA A 135 16.72 -0.69 -16.51
C ALA A 135 15.51 0.07 -17.07
N ARG A 136 14.58 -0.60 -17.76
CA ARG A 136 13.36 -0.02 -18.31
C ARG A 136 12.16 -0.04 -17.36
N ARG A 137 12.29 -0.58 -16.14
CA ARG A 137 11.15 -0.80 -15.22
C ARG A 137 10.28 0.43 -14.98
N GLY A 138 10.87 1.62 -14.98
CA GLY A 138 10.14 2.88 -14.83
C GLY A 138 9.25 3.19 -16.03
N ALA A 139 9.77 3.07 -17.26
CA ALA A 139 9.01 3.27 -18.49
C ALA A 139 7.93 2.17 -18.66
N VAL A 140 8.26 0.92 -18.31
CA VAL A 140 7.30 -0.18 -18.30
C VAL A 140 6.16 0.09 -17.33
N LEU A 141 6.46 0.60 -16.11
CA LEU A 141 5.43 0.99 -15.15
C LEU A 141 4.54 2.12 -15.70
N ASP A 142 5.14 3.14 -16.33
CA ASP A 142 4.39 4.27 -16.89
C ASP A 142 3.37 3.80 -17.94
N GLU A 143 3.78 2.93 -18.85
CA GLU A 143 2.89 2.35 -19.87
C GLU A 143 1.88 1.37 -19.26
N THR A 144 2.32 0.55 -18.27
CA THR A 144 1.41 -0.36 -17.56
C THR A 144 0.29 0.39 -16.85
N MET A 145 0.57 1.56 -16.25
CA MET A 145 -0.46 2.39 -15.62
C MET A 145 -1.50 2.88 -16.62
N ASP A 146 -1.07 3.31 -17.82
CA ASP A 146 -1.99 3.73 -18.88
C ASP A 146 -2.85 2.55 -19.37
N ALA A 147 -2.23 1.39 -19.58
CA ALA A 147 -2.92 0.15 -19.96
C ALA A 147 -3.92 -0.31 -18.87
N LEU A 148 -3.55 -0.20 -17.58
CA LEU A 148 -4.44 -0.53 -16.46
C LEU A 148 -5.62 0.45 -16.37
N ARG A 149 -5.40 1.75 -16.62
CA ARG A 149 -6.48 2.73 -16.68
C ARG A 149 -7.51 2.37 -17.75
N ALA A 150 -7.05 1.97 -18.95
CA ALA A 150 -7.92 1.51 -20.01
C ALA A 150 -8.65 0.22 -19.60
N ALA A 151 -7.92 -0.81 -19.17
CA ALA A 151 -8.48 -2.14 -18.89
C ALA A 151 -9.43 -2.17 -17.69
N LEU A 152 -9.22 -1.33 -16.66
CA LEU A 152 -10.08 -1.20 -15.48
C LEU A 152 -11.16 -0.11 -15.65
N GLY A 153 -11.15 0.62 -16.75
CA GLY A 153 -12.10 1.69 -17.05
C GLY A 153 -13.51 1.18 -17.42
N PRO A 154 -14.45 2.04 -17.80
CA PRO A 154 -15.85 1.69 -18.03
C PRO A 154 -16.12 0.94 -19.35
N GLU A 155 -15.20 1.00 -20.32
CA GLU A 155 -15.40 0.44 -21.65
C GLU A 155 -15.48 -1.09 -21.63
N GLU A 156 -16.44 -1.69 -22.34
CA GLU A 156 -16.59 -3.15 -22.46
C GLU A 156 -15.43 -3.78 -23.22
N TYR A 157 -14.95 -3.10 -24.25
CA TYR A 157 -13.83 -3.49 -25.11
C TYR A 157 -12.75 -2.40 -25.08
N PRO A 158 -11.96 -2.32 -24.00
CA PRO A 158 -10.96 -1.25 -23.85
C PRO A 158 -9.87 -1.37 -24.90
N GLU A 159 -9.35 -0.21 -25.31
CA GLU A 159 -8.21 -0.11 -26.24
C GLU A 159 -7.01 0.55 -25.55
N HIS A 160 -5.84 -0.03 -25.74
CA HIS A 160 -4.55 0.55 -25.41
C HIS A 160 -3.56 0.21 -26.52
N LEU A 161 -2.91 1.23 -27.07
CA LEU A 161 -1.93 1.12 -28.14
C LEU A 161 -0.62 1.76 -27.67
N GLY A 162 0.14 1.01 -26.86
CA GLY A 162 1.44 1.43 -26.34
C GLY A 162 2.61 0.87 -27.14
N GLU A 163 3.83 1.20 -26.71
CA GLU A 163 5.07 0.70 -27.33
C GLU A 163 5.27 -0.78 -27.02
N ARG A 164 4.98 -1.21 -25.77
CA ARG A 164 5.23 -2.56 -25.25
C ARG A 164 3.97 -3.39 -25.17
N PHE A 165 2.85 -2.77 -24.85
CA PHE A 165 1.58 -3.43 -24.67
C PHE A 165 0.54 -2.84 -25.62
N ALA A 166 -0.13 -3.71 -26.33
CA ALA A 166 -1.25 -3.30 -27.18
C ALA A 166 -2.39 -4.31 -27.04
N PHE A 167 -3.61 -3.82 -26.88
CA PHE A 167 -4.82 -4.61 -26.94
C PHE A 167 -6.00 -3.79 -27.42
N LYS A 168 -6.89 -4.44 -28.14
CA LYS A 168 -8.10 -3.90 -28.70
C LYS A 168 -9.12 -5.00 -28.91
N ASP A 169 -10.40 -4.68 -28.84
CA ASP A 169 -11.51 -5.63 -29.05
C ASP A 169 -11.46 -6.87 -28.12
N LEU A 170 -10.89 -6.72 -26.92
CA LEU A 170 -10.79 -7.75 -25.90
C LEU A 170 -11.57 -7.33 -24.66
N GLY A 171 -12.71 -7.97 -24.40
CA GLY A 171 -13.50 -7.74 -23.20
C GLY A 171 -13.04 -8.57 -22.02
N GLN A 172 -13.05 -7.98 -20.82
CA GLN A 172 -12.75 -8.66 -19.54
C GLN A 172 -13.94 -8.59 -18.59
N ARG A 173 -14.33 -9.73 -17.98
CA ARG A 173 -15.30 -9.84 -16.90
C ARG A 173 -14.77 -10.76 -15.80
N PRO A 174 -15.10 -10.55 -14.49
CA PRO A 174 -15.92 -9.44 -14.02
C PRO A 174 -15.24 -8.09 -14.22
N ARG A 175 -16.05 -7.05 -14.26
CA ARG A 175 -15.59 -5.66 -14.20
C ARG A 175 -15.36 -5.29 -12.73
N PRO A 176 -14.56 -4.27 -12.43
CA PRO A 176 -14.55 -3.67 -11.10
C PRO A 176 -15.94 -3.29 -10.64
N ALA A 177 -16.20 -3.37 -9.34
CA ALA A 177 -17.44 -2.85 -8.75
C ALA A 177 -17.40 -1.31 -8.67
N GLN A 178 -16.20 -0.74 -8.55
CA GLN A 178 -15.99 0.70 -8.60
C GLN A 178 -16.06 1.21 -10.05
N GLU A 179 -16.64 2.40 -10.24
CA GLU A 179 -16.60 3.10 -11.53
C GLU A 179 -15.16 3.41 -11.96
N ARG A 180 -14.32 3.78 -10.99
CA ARG A 180 -12.89 4.05 -11.17
C ARG A 180 -12.08 3.46 -10.02
N VAL A 181 -11.27 2.46 -10.30
CA VAL A 181 -10.33 1.91 -9.33
C VAL A 181 -9.23 2.94 -9.06
N PRO A 182 -9.00 3.36 -7.78
CA PRO A 182 -7.93 4.29 -7.46
C PRO A 182 -6.55 3.66 -7.75
N LEU A 183 -5.71 4.35 -8.53
CA LEU A 183 -4.32 3.99 -8.76
C LEU A 183 -3.41 4.88 -7.92
N TRP A 184 -2.74 4.32 -6.93
CA TRP A 184 -1.78 5.04 -6.09
C TRP A 184 -0.35 4.64 -6.45
N VAL A 185 0.56 5.62 -6.45
CA VAL A 185 1.95 5.39 -6.83
C VAL A 185 2.84 5.35 -5.61
N GLY A 186 3.58 4.26 -5.45
CA GLY A 186 4.56 4.09 -4.38
C GLY A 186 5.96 4.58 -4.74
N GLY A 187 6.68 5.01 -3.72
CA GLY A 187 8.08 5.39 -3.79
C GLY A 187 8.34 6.88 -3.61
N SER A 188 9.57 7.18 -3.18
CA SER A 188 10.01 8.53 -2.79
C SER A 188 11.04 9.13 -3.76
N SER A 189 11.36 8.44 -4.86
CA SER A 189 12.27 8.98 -5.87
C SER A 189 11.60 10.13 -6.66
N PRO A 190 12.38 11.07 -7.22
CA PRO A 190 11.81 12.13 -8.07
C PRO A 190 10.94 11.60 -9.22
N ALA A 191 11.29 10.43 -9.79
CA ALA A 191 10.49 9.77 -10.82
C ALA A 191 9.16 9.26 -10.27
N ALA A 192 9.13 8.70 -9.04
CA ALA A 192 7.90 8.24 -8.40
C ALA A 192 6.97 9.42 -8.06
N VAL A 193 7.50 10.52 -7.51
CA VAL A 193 6.76 11.74 -7.21
C VAL A 193 6.14 12.33 -8.49
N ARG A 194 6.93 12.43 -9.59
CA ARG A 194 6.43 12.89 -10.90
C ARG A 194 5.31 11.97 -11.42
N ARG A 195 5.50 10.67 -11.36
CA ARG A 195 4.50 9.67 -11.79
C ARG A 195 3.20 9.80 -11.01
N ALA A 196 3.29 9.92 -9.69
CA ALA A 196 2.13 10.15 -8.83
C ALA A 196 1.40 11.44 -9.21
N ALA A 197 2.13 12.53 -9.43
CA ALA A 197 1.57 13.82 -9.81
C ALA A 197 0.78 13.75 -11.11
N VAL A 198 1.28 13.03 -12.13
CA VAL A 198 0.73 13.06 -13.50
C VAL A 198 -0.26 11.92 -13.77
N LYS A 199 -0.05 10.73 -13.16
CA LYS A 199 -0.81 9.52 -13.48
C LYS A 199 -1.58 8.94 -12.29
N GLY A 200 -1.24 9.34 -11.05
CA GLY A 200 -1.81 8.77 -9.83
C GLY A 200 -3.06 9.50 -9.33
N ASP A 201 -3.90 8.73 -8.62
CA ASP A 201 -4.97 9.26 -7.76
C ASP A 201 -4.47 9.40 -6.31
N GLY A 202 -3.32 8.79 -5.99
CA GLY A 202 -2.64 8.89 -4.71
C GLY A 202 -1.14 8.67 -4.81
N TRP A 203 -0.44 9.06 -3.75
CA TRP A 203 1.00 8.87 -3.59
C TRP A 203 1.32 8.23 -2.25
N LEU A 204 2.18 7.20 -2.27
CA LEU A 204 2.61 6.39 -1.14
C LEU A 204 4.13 6.52 -0.96
N PRO A 205 4.64 7.51 -0.18
CA PRO A 205 6.06 7.62 0.13
C PRO A 205 6.57 6.45 0.97
N GLN A 206 7.86 6.21 0.95
CA GLN A 206 8.49 5.07 1.60
C GLN A 206 9.15 5.44 2.95
N GLY A 207 8.39 6.08 3.85
CA GLY A 207 8.86 6.40 5.20
C GLY A 207 9.96 7.47 5.23
N ASP A 208 9.84 8.49 4.40
CA ASP A 208 10.76 9.63 4.39
C ASP A 208 10.67 10.44 5.69
N PRO A 209 11.78 11.07 6.14
CA PRO A 209 11.76 12.06 7.21
C PRO A 209 10.73 13.17 6.92
N ARG A 210 10.11 13.70 7.96
CA ARG A 210 8.98 14.64 7.83
C ARG A 210 9.32 15.92 7.05
N ASP A 211 10.52 16.46 7.22
CA ASP A 211 11.00 17.63 6.47
C ASP A 211 11.09 17.34 4.97
N ARG A 212 11.66 16.21 4.60
CA ARG A 212 11.72 15.74 3.22
C ARG A 212 10.34 15.42 2.66
N LEU A 213 9.46 14.81 3.44
CA LEU A 213 8.08 14.52 3.05
C LEU A 213 7.32 15.81 2.68
N ALA A 214 7.43 16.85 3.53
CA ALA A 214 6.80 18.14 3.26
C ALA A 214 7.30 18.80 1.96
N GLU A 215 8.59 18.68 1.63
CA GLU A 215 9.15 19.17 0.37
C GLU A 215 8.63 18.36 -0.84
N GLN A 216 8.57 17.06 -0.70
CA GLN A 216 8.05 16.17 -1.76
C GLN A 216 6.57 16.42 -2.02
N ILE A 217 5.75 16.68 -0.98
CA ILE A 217 4.34 17.06 -1.14
C ILE A 217 4.21 18.36 -1.94
N ARG A 218 4.99 19.38 -1.60
CA ARG A 218 5.00 20.64 -2.39
C ARG A 218 5.39 20.38 -3.85
N THR A 219 6.38 19.54 -4.08
CA THR A 219 6.82 19.17 -5.43
C THR A 219 5.74 18.40 -6.18
N LEU A 220 5.09 17.44 -5.54
CA LEU A 220 3.97 16.67 -6.09
C LEU A 220 2.84 17.58 -6.57
N LEU A 221 2.38 18.50 -5.71
CA LEU A 221 1.28 19.42 -6.01
C LEU A 221 1.65 20.40 -7.13
N ARG A 222 2.87 20.92 -7.13
CA ARG A 222 3.37 21.80 -8.20
C ARG A 222 3.39 21.07 -9.55
N LEU A 223 3.95 19.85 -9.62
CA LEU A 223 4.00 19.08 -10.85
C LEU A 223 2.60 18.72 -11.37
N ARG A 224 1.65 18.46 -10.47
CA ARG A 224 0.25 18.18 -10.82
C ARG A 224 -0.43 19.42 -11.43
N ALA A 225 -0.23 20.59 -10.83
CA ALA A 225 -0.72 21.86 -11.36
C ALA A 225 -0.10 22.22 -12.71
N GLU A 226 1.22 22.03 -12.87
CA GLU A 226 1.94 22.22 -14.14
C GLU A 226 1.43 21.29 -15.26
N ALA A 227 0.96 20.09 -14.89
CA ALA A 227 0.33 19.16 -15.83
C ALA A 227 -1.15 19.48 -16.13
N GLY A 228 -1.72 20.55 -15.54
CA GLY A 228 -3.10 20.96 -15.76
C GLY A 228 -4.14 20.02 -15.13
N ILE A 229 -3.75 19.22 -14.13
CA ILE A 229 -4.63 18.24 -13.48
C ILE A 229 -5.28 18.88 -12.25
N ALA A 230 -6.60 19.09 -12.30
CA ALA A 230 -7.37 19.73 -11.22
C ALA A 230 -7.89 18.74 -10.15
N GLU A 231 -8.00 17.46 -10.48
CA GLU A 231 -8.48 16.46 -9.55
C GLU A 231 -7.56 16.34 -8.33
N PRO A 232 -8.10 16.22 -7.12
CA PRO A 232 -7.30 16.06 -5.92
C PRO A 232 -6.48 14.77 -5.95
N ILE A 233 -5.37 14.76 -5.23
CA ILE A 233 -4.54 13.57 -5.04
C ILE A 233 -4.47 13.20 -3.56
N THR A 234 -4.67 11.93 -3.25
CA THR A 234 -4.49 11.43 -1.88
C THR A 234 -3.00 11.30 -1.56
N VAL A 235 -2.55 11.91 -0.48
CA VAL A 235 -1.17 11.80 -0.01
C VAL A 235 -1.12 10.88 1.19
N GLY A 236 -0.33 9.82 1.10
CA GLY A 236 -0.04 8.91 2.20
C GLY A 236 1.23 9.27 2.96
N ALA A 237 1.39 8.68 4.13
CA ALA A 237 2.63 8.64 4.89
C ALA A 237 2.75 7.31 5.64
N ILE A 238 3.98 6.88 5.91
CA ILE A 238 4.28 5.82 6.88
C ILE A 238 4.78 6.50 8.15
N ALA A 239 4.04 6.35 9.24
CA ALA A 239 4.43 6.91 10.54
C ALA A 239 5.54 6.07 11.19
N GLU A 240 6.15 6.66 12.22
CA GLU A 240 7.02 5.95 13.14
C GLU A 240 6.25 4.78 13.78
N PRO A 241 6.91 3.67 14.13
CA PRO A 241 6.27 2.64 14.93
C PRO A 241 5.69 3.22 16.21
N LEU A 242 4.58 2.68 16.69
CA LEU A 242 3.93 3.19 17.89
C LEU A 242 3.57 2.08 18.87
N TYR A 243 3.44 2.46 20.13
CA TYR A 243 2.91 1.67 21.24
C TYR A 243 2.09 2.60 22.12
N VAL A 244 0.78 2.39 22.19
CA VAL A 244 -0.12 3.22 23.01
C VAL A 244 0.13 2.90 24.47
N GLY A 245 0.42 3.92 25.28
CA GLY A 245 0.76 3.79 26.68
C GLY A 245 2.27 3.60 26.94
N THR A 246 2.59 3.08 28.11
CA THR A 246 3.97 2.85 28.56
C THR A 246 4.33 1.37 28.41
N PRO A 247 5.24 1.02 27.49
CA PRO A 247 5.67 -0.38 27.31
C PRO A 247 6.50 -0.85 28.49
N ASP A 248 6.31 -2.12 28.89
CA ASP A 248 7.10 -2.82 29.90
C ASP A 248 8.31 -3.59 29.31
N TRP A 249 8.61 -3.34 28.03
CA TRP A 249 9.69 -3.96 27.28
C TRP A 249 10.32 -2.99 26.30
N PRO A 250 11.55 -3.26 25.77
CA PRO A 250 12.24 -2.37 24.84
C PRO A 250 11.56 -2.33 23.46
N VAL A 251 10.84 -1.28 23.13
CA VAL A 251 10.15 -1.09 21.84
C VAL A 251 10.98 -0.34 20.79
N GLY A 252 12.21 0.06 21.13
CA GLY A 252 13.10 0.80 20.25
C GLY A 252 12.91 2.32 20.33
N ARG A 253 14.02 3.06 20.15
CA ARG A 253 14.10 4.52 20.39
C ARG A 253 13.23 5.38 19.46
N ARG A 254 12.83 4.86 18.28
CA ARG A 254 12.01 5.59 17.30
C ARG A 254 10.53 5.29 17.43
N THR A 255 10.13 4.52 18.43
CA THR A 255 8.73 4.20 18.66
C THR A 255 8.05 5.35 19.39
N LEU A 256 6.93 5.82 18.85
CA LEU A 256 6.05 6.75 19.55
C LEU A 256 5.38 6.01 20.71
N THR A 257 5.56 6.48 21.93
CA THR A 257 4.97 5.90 23.15
C THR A 257 4.41 7.01 24.02
N GLY A 258 3.57 6.66 24.99
CA GLY A 258 3.05 7.63 25.96
C GLY A 258 1.54 7.77 25.90
N ALA A 259 1.04 8.90 26.36
CA ALA A 259 -0.39 9.18 26.41
C ALA A 259 -1.01 9.23 24.99
N PRO A 260 -2.27 8.79 24.83
CA PRO A 260 -2.95 8.81 23.54
C PRO A 260 -2.94 10.18 22.87
N GLU A 261 -3.10 11.26 23.63
CA GLU A 261 -3.12 12.65 23.14
C GLU A 261 -1.75 13.07 22.55
N GLU A 262 -0.65 12.59 23.14
CA GLU A 262 0.71 12.88 22.67
C GLU A 262 0.98 12.15 21.36
N ILE A 263 0.56 10.88 21.26
CA ILE A 263 0.63 10.10 20.01
C ILE A 263 -0.22 10.78 18.94
N ALA A 264 -1.47 11.13 19.26
CA ALA A 264 -2.35 11.81 18.32
C ALA A 264 -1.77 13.15 17.86
N ALA A 265 -1.19 13.96 18.76
CA ALA A 265 -0.54 15.22 18.39
C ALA A 265 0.62 15.00 17.40
N SER A 266 1.44 13.96 17.62
CA SER A 266 2.50 13.59 16.68
C SER A 266 1.95 13.17 15.31
N LEU A 267 0.83 12.45 15.26
CA LEU A 267 0.20 12.02 14.01
C LEU A 267 -0.53 13.17 13.30
N ARG A 268 -1.20 14.08 14.01
CA ARG A 268 -1.81 15.28 13.41
C ARG A 268 -0.82 16.13 12.65
N ALA A 269 0.44 16.19 13.09
CA ALA A 269 1.49 16.92 12.38
C ALA A 269 1.70 16.44 10.92
N TYR A 270 1.37 15.18 10.59
CA TYR A 270 1.32 14.73 9.19
C TYR A 270 0.19 15.40 8.42
N GLY A 271 -1.00 15.52 9.01
CA GLY A 271 -2.14 16.20 8.38
C GLY A 271 -1.84 17.69 8.09
N GLU A 272 -1.14 18.36 8.98
CA GLU A 272 -0.70 19.76 8.79
C GLU A 272 0.27 19.93 7.60
N MET A 273 1.00 18.88 7.23
CA MET A 273 1.84 18.84 6.04
C MET A 273 1.07 18.53 4.75
N GLY A 274 -0.22 18.21 4.83
CA GLY A 274 -1.04 17.82 3.67
C GLY A 274 -1.15 16.30 3.46
N VAL A 275 -0.85 15.49 4.47
CA VAL A 275 -1.08 14.03 4.44
C VAL A 275 -2.56 13.75 4.73
N HIS A 276 -3.17 12.90 3.91
CA HIS A 276 -4.57 12.50 4.01
C HIS A 276 -4.76 11.16 4.71
N GLN A 277 -3.76 10.27 4.61
CA GLN A 277 -3.77 8.96 5.24
C GLN A 277 -2.42 8.60 5.85
N ILE A 278 -2.44 7.89 6.96
CA ILE A 278 -1.23 7.44 7.66
C ILE A 278 -1.25 5.92 7.75
N GLN A 279 -0.18 5.29 7.30
CA GLN A 279 0.07 3.88 7.61
C GLN A 279 0.72 3.82 9.00
N VAL A 280 -0.01 3.30 9.97
CA VAL A 280 0.48 3.06 11.33
C VAL A 280 1.07 1.65 11.45
N ARG A 281 2.03 1.49 12.34
CA ARG A 281 2.64 0.22 12.69
C ARG A 281 2.81 0.12 14.19
N PHE A 282 2.30 -0.95 14.77
CA PHE A 282 2.39 -1.20 16.20
C PHE A 282 3.60 -2.08 16.54
N ARG A 283 4.23 -1.80 17.68
CA ARG A 283 5.17 -2.73 18.31
C ARG A 283 4.38 -3.72 19.13
N SER A 284 4.71 -5.01 19.02
CA SER A 284 4.01 -6.07 19.76
C SER A 284 4.88 -7.32 19.89
N ARG A 285 4.65 -8.08 20.97
CA ARG A 285 5.31 -9.36 21.26
C ARG A 285 4.46 -10.57 20.86
N SER A 286 3.19 -10.32 20.52
CA SER A 286 2.24 -11.35 20.13
C SER A 286 1.10 -10.77 19.30
N ARG A 287 0.33 -11.65 18.62
CA ARG A 287 -0.92 -11.27 17.98
C ARG A 287 -1.91 -10.60 18.96
N ALA A 288 -2.02 -11.14 20.17
CA ALA A 288 -2.95 -10.59 21.17
C ALA A 288 -2.57 -9.15 21.51
N GLU A 289 -1.30 -8.89 21.83
CA GLU A 289 -0.80 -7.55 22.12
C GLU A 289 -0.97 -6.59 20.91
N LEU A 290 -0.77 -7.09 19.68
CA LEU A 290 -1.05 -6.29 18.48
C LEU A 290 -2.53 -5.85 18.43
N ILE A 291 -3.46 -6.78 18.65
CA ILE A 291 -4.89 -6.47 18.64
C ILE A 291 -5.25 -5.52 19.78
N ASP A 292 -4.69 -5.71 20.98
CA ASP A 292 -4.88 -4.80 22.12
C ASP A 292 -4.38 -3.38 21.79
N GLN A 293 -3.22 -3.25 21.11
CA GLN A 293 -2.69 -1.99 20.67
C GLN A 293 -3.55 -1.33 19.57
N MET A 294 -4.13 -2.12 18.67
CA MET A 294 -5.07 -1.62 17.65
C MET A 294 -6.36 -1.12 18.31
N ALA A 295 -6.87 -1.83 19.32
CA ALA A 295 -8.04 -1.44 20.09
C ALA A 295 -7.80 -0.13 20.86
N ALA A 296 -6.69 -0.04 21.58
CA ALA A 296 -6.29 1.20 22.27
C ALA A 296 -6.13 2.36 21.30
N PHE A 297 -5.52 2.16 20.15
CA PHE A 297 -5.38 3.19 19.13
C PHE A 297 -6.75 3.66 18.61
N GLY A 298 -7.63 2.74 18.25
CA GLY A 298 -8.96 3.05 17.71
C GLY A 298 -9.86 3.79 18.72
N THR A 299 -9.75 3.45 20.01
CA THR A 299 -10.61 4.01 21.06
C THR A 299 -10.05 5.24 21.74
N GLU A 300 -8.72 5.35 21.85
CA GLU A 300 -8.07 6.40 22.67
C GLU A 300 -7.27 7.40 21.83
N VAL A 301 -6.64 6.98 20.71
CA VAL A 301 -5.81 7.87 19.87
C VAL A 301 -6.62 8.44 18.70
N ALA A 302 -7.32 7.59 17.96
CA ALA A 302 -8.02 7.98 16.73
C ALA A 302 -9.08 9.08 16.92
N PRO A 303 -9.84 9.15 18.04
CA PRO A 303 -10.76 10.27 18.29
C PRO A 303 -10.10 11.65 18.37
N HIS A 304 -8.79 11.68 18.52
CA HIS A 304 -7.99 12.92 18.60
C HIS A 304 -7.27 13.26 17.28
N LEU A 305 -7.48 12.49 16.16
CA LEU A 305 -6.89 12.75 14.84
C LEU A 305 -7.79 13.67 13.93
#